data_5cb41b8d36f8e8e2fb7dec86803f86cf
#
_entry.id   5cb41b8d36f8e8e2fb7dec86803f86cf
#
_cell.length_a   1.000
_cell.length_b   1.000
_cell.length_c   1.000
_cell.angle_alpha   90.00
_cell.angle_beta   90.00
_cell.angle_gamma   90.00
#
_symmetry.space_group_name_H-M   'P 1'
#
loop_
_entity.id
_entity.type
_entity.pdbx_description
1 polymer ?
#
loop_
_entity_poly.entity_id
_entity_poly.type
_entity_poly.pdbx_seq_one_letter_code
_entity_poly.pdbx_strand_id
1 'polypeptide(L)'
;MSKSAKTKKEKWDISDVQNWGPGKHEMGATIPESGNADDYETGGWRSERPLRDLEKCNDCMICYFACPESSIRVENDKMVDFDLEHCKGCGICAQVCPRDAIEMLNEIKACKLE
;
A
#
# COMPACT_ATOMS: atom_id res chain seq x y z
N MET A 1 -8.52 7.12 -13.01
CA MET A 1 -8.25 8.30 -12.18
C MET A 1 -6.97 8.93 -12.65
N SER A 2 -7.06 10.15 -13.16
CA SER A 2 -5.87 10.98 -13.25
C SER A 2 -5.21 10.97 -11.88
N LYS A 3 -3.88 10.94 -11.84
CA LYS A 3 -3.13 11.15 -10.59
C LYS A 3 -3.80 12.34 -9.90
N SER A 4 -4.61 12.10 -8.88
CA SER A 4 -5.12 13.19 -8.07
C SER A 4 -3.88 13.95 -7.64
N ALA A 5 -3.81 15.22 -7.98
CA ALA A 5 -2.74 16.07 -7.52
C ALA A 5 -2.66 15.82 -6.01
N LYS A 6 -1.60 15.15 -5.57
CA LYS A 6 -1.32 15.01 -4.15
C LYS A 6 -1.22 16.45 -3.68
N THR A 7 -2.30 16.97 -3.12
CA THR A 7 -2.25 18.23 -2.40
C THR A 7 -1.06 18.09 -1.49
N LYS A 8 -0.09 18.99 -1.61
CA LYS A 8 1.05 19.03 -0.70
C LYS A 8 0.46 19.19 0.70
N LYS A 9 0.34 18.06 1.42
CA LYS A 9 0.02 18.11 2.83
C LYS A 9 1.13 18.91 3.48
N GLU A 10 0.75 19.94 4.25
CA GLU A 10 1.71 20.55 5.15
C GLU A 10 2.24 19.45 6.06
N LYS A 11 3.50 19.12 5.90
CA LYS A 11 4.13 18.14 6.78
C LYS A 11 4.27 18.77 8.17
N TRP A 12 3.83 18.03 9.14
CA TRP A 12 4.11 18.38 10.53
C TRP A 12 5.63 18.34 10.75
N ASP A 13 6.20 19.51 11.05
CA ASP A 13 7.65 19.64 11.21
C ASP A 13 8.07 19.14 12.60
N ILE A 14 8.74 18.00 12.61
CA ILE A 14 9.29 17.37 13.81
C ILE A 14 10.81 17.35 13.80
N SER A 15 11.45 18.14 12.95
CA SER A 15 12.91 18.17 12.82
C SER A 15 13.64 18.50 14.11
N ASP A 16 13.01 19.25 15.00
CA ASP A 16 13.54 19.72 16.30
C ASP A 16 12.89 19.02 17.50
N VAL A 17 12.21 17.90 17.28
CA VAL A 17 11.40 17.21 18.33
C VAL A 17 12.21 16.83 19.57
N GLN A 18 13.50 16.56 19.42
CA GLN A 18 14.39 16.18 20.53
C GLN A 18 14.60 17.32 21.54
N ASN A 19 14.39 18.56 21.11
CA ASN A 19 14.54 19.76 21.94
C ASN A 19 13.21 20.29 22.47
N TRP A 20 12.10 19.58 22.18
CA TRP A 20 10.79 20.04 22.63
C TRP A 20 10.60 19.80 24.12
N GLY A 21 10.15 20.84 24.81
CA GLY A 21 9.63 20.70 26.18
C GLY A 21 8.21 20.12 26.20
N PRO A 22 7.70 19.76 27.39
CA PRO A 22 6.39 19.13 27.55
C PRO A 22 5.22 19.92 26.94
N GLY A 23 5.30 21.24 26.95
CA GLY A 23 4.26 22.11 26.42
C GLY A 23 4.18 22.16 24.91
N LYS A 24 5.23 21.71 24.21
CA LYS A 24 5.27 21.71 22.74
C LYS A 24 4.80 20.39 22.13
N HIS A 25 4.88 19.30 22.89
CA HIS A 25 4.34 18.02 22.45
C HIS A 25 2.80 18.05 22.43
N GLU A 26 2.24 17.36 21.44
CA GLU A 26 0.81 17.18 21.37
C GLU A 26 0.27 16.38 22.57
N MET A 27 -0.93 16.74 23.01
CA MET A 27 -1.59 16.09 24.13
C MET A 27 -1.75 14.58 23.85
N GLY A 28 -1.33 13.76 24.81
CA GLY A 28 -1.42 12.29 24.68
C GLY A 28 -0.50 11.68 23.64
N ALA A 29 0.56 12.40 23.22
CA ALA A 29 1.48 11.98 22.18
C ALA A 29 0.79 11.69 20.83
N THR A 30 -0.28 12.39 20.55
CA THR A 30 -1.04 12.28 19.30
C THR A 30 -0.22 12.79 18.12
N ILE A 31 -0.29 12.09 16.99
CA ILE A 31 0.27 12.55 15.72
C ILE A 31 -0.84 13.29 14.95
N PRO A 32 -0.74 14.64 14.80
CA PRO A 32 -1.81 15.42 14.15
C PRO A 32 -1.82 15.36 12.64
N GLU A 33 -0.78 14.78 12.03
CA GLU A 33 -0.66 14.65 10.58
C GLU A 33 -1.58 13.55 10.06
N SER A 34 -2.60 13.91 9.30
CA SER A 34 -3.56 12.94 8.75
C SER A 34 -2.95 12.15 7.58
N GLY A 35 -3.25 10.84 7.52
CA GLY A 35 -2.82 9.98 6.43
C GLY A 35 -1.31 9.77 6.36
N ASN A 36 -0.59 9.92 7.44
CA ASN A 36 0.86 9.75 7.49
C ASN A 36 1.30 8.28 7.30
N ALA A 37 0.37 7.34 7.39
CA ALA A 37 0.64 5.93 7.11
C ALA A 37 1.14 5.71 5.66
N ASP A 38 0.77 6.58 4.72
CA ASP A 38 1.28 6.55 3.35
C ASP A 38 2.81 6.72 3.27
N ASP A 39 3.38 7.42 4.22
CA ASP A 39 4.83 7.67 4.27
C ASP A 39 5.58 6.52 4.95
N TYR A 40 4.87 5.58 5.56
CA TYR A 40 5.46 4.44 6.24
C TYR A 40 5.43 3.20 5.35
N GLU A 41 6.52 2.95 4.65
CA GLU A 41 6.65 1.84 3.72
C GLU A 41 6.85 0.51 4.46
N THR A 42 5.74 -0.20 4.68
CA THR A 42 5.72 -1.47 5.43
C THR A 42 5.75 -2.70 4.51
N GLY A 43 5.90 -2.50 3.21
CA GLY A 43 5.96 -3.60 2.24
C GLY A 43 7.11 -4.58 2.45
N GLY A 44 8.18 -4.15 3.11
CA GLY A 44 9.29 -5.02 3.46
C GLY A 44 8.96 -6.10 4.49
N TRP A 45 7.79 -6.05 5.12
CA TRP A 45 7.35 -7.06 6.08
C TRP A 45 6.82 -8.34 5.44
N ARG A 46 6.53 -8.31 4.14
CA ARG A 46 5.96 -9.48 3.45
C ARG A 46 7.01 -10.58 3.22
N SER A 47 6.55 -11.81 3.22
CA SER A 47 7.34 -12.98 2.85
C SER A 47 6.96 -13.53 1.47
N GLU A 48 5.77 -13.20 1.00
CA GLU A 48 5.24 -13.54 -0.31
C GLU A 48 4.68 -12.30 -0.99
N ARG A 49 4.76 -12.25 -2.31
CA ARG A 49 4.22 -11.15 -3.09
C ARG A 49 3.23 -11.65 -4.13
N PRO A 50 2.13 -10.91 -4.37
CA PRO A 50 1.20 -11.27 -5.43
C PRO A 50 1.77 -10.93 -6.81
N LEU A 51 1.55 -11.83 -7.76
CA LEU A 51 1.77 -11.58 -9.19
C LEU A 51 0.46 -11.76 -9.95
N ARG A 52 0.16 -10.83 -10.82
CA ARG A 52 -1.05 -10.87 -11.63
C ARG A 52 -0.75 -11.40 -13.03
N ASP A 53 -1.56 -12.35 -13.47
CA ASP A 53 -1.59 -12.78 -14.86
C ASP A 53 -2.57 -11.88 -15.64
N LEU A 54 -2.02 -11.08 -16.55
CA LEU A 54 -2.80 -10.12 -17.34
C LEU A 54 -3.82 -10.79 -18.27
N GLU A 55 -3.54 -12.01 -18.73
CA GLU A 55 -4.44 -12.73 -19.62
C GLU A 55 -5.68 -13.26 -18.89
N LYS A 56 -5.52 -13.66 -17.64
CA LYS A 56 -6.63 -14.17 -16.83
C LYS A 56 -7.46 -13.08 -16.17
N CYS A 57 -6.86 -11.92 -15.90
CA CYS A 57 -7.52 -10.82 -15.21
C CYS A 57 -8.59 -10.17 -16.10
N ASN A 58 -9.80 -10.00 -15.55
CA ASN A 58 -10.90 -9.32 -16.23
C ASN A 58 -11.30 -7.98 -15.58
N ASP A 59 -10.44 -7.43 -14.74
CA ASP A 59 -10.66 -6.15 -14.06
C ASP A 59 -11.96 -6.08 -13.23
N CYS A 60 -12.36 -7.19 -12.60
CA CYS A 60 -13.59 -7.24 -11.79
C CYS A 60 -13.53 -6.47 -10.48
N MET A 61 -12.32 -6.04 -10.05
CA MET A 61 -12.06 -5.23 -8.85
C MET A 61 -12.36 -5.88 -7.51
N ILE A 62 -12.68 -7.16 -7.45
CA ILE A 62 -12.94 -7.86 -6.17
C ILE A 62 -11.70 -7.80 -5.27
N CYS A 63 -10.51 -8.01 -5.83
CA CYS A 63 -9.25 -7.89 -5.09
C CYS A 63 -9.03 -6.48 -4.53
N TYR A 64 -9.38 -5.45 -5.29
CA TYR A 64 -9.27 -4.05 -4.86
C TYR A 64 -10.09 -3.80 -3.59
N PHE A 65 -11.33 -4.26 -3.56
CA PHE A 65 -12.21 -4.07 -2.40
C PHE A 65 -11.81 -4.94 -1.20
N ALA A 66 -11.17 -6.08 -1.45
CA ALA A 66 -10.76 -7.01 -0.40
C ALA A 66 -9.40 -6.67 0.23
N CYS A 67 -8.59 -5.85 -0.42
CA CYS A 67 -7.24 -5.53 0.07
C CYS A 67 -7.28 -4.70 1.37
N PRO A 68 -6.75 -5.22 2.50
CA PRO A 68 -6.79 -4.50 3.78
C PRO A 68 -5.86 -3.29 3.82
N GLU A 69 -4.84 -3.27 2.97
CA GLU A 69 -3.85 -2.18 2.91
C GLU A 69 -4.17 -1.16 1.81
N SER A 70 -5.25 -1.34 1.06
CA SER A 70 -5.55 -0.53 -0.12
C SER A 70 -4.38 -0.44 -1.11
N SER A 71 -3.65 -1.55 -1.25
CA SER A 71 -2.40 -1.62 -2.02
C SER A 71 -2.60 -2.05 -3.47
N ILE A 72 -3.80 -1.98 -3.98
CA ILE A 72 -4.10 -2.27 -5.38
C ILE A 72 -4.40 -0.98 -6.12
N ARG A 73 -3.59 -0.69 -7.13
CA ARG A 73 -3.74 0.52 -7.95
C ARG A 73 -4.74 0.27 -9.07
N VAL A 74 -5.65 1.22 -9.23
CA VAL A 74 -6.67 1.21 -10.27
C VAL A 74 -6.63 2.53 -11.03
N GLU A 75 -6.61 2.46 -12.35
CA GLU A 75 -6.70 3.60 -13.24
C GLU A 75 -7.67 3.29 -14.37
N ASN A 76 -8.55 4.24 -14.72
CA ASN A 76 -9.52 4.10 -15.80
C ASN A 76 -10.36 2.80 -15.72
N ASP A 77 -10.83 2.47 -14.52
CA ASP A 77 -11.62 1.27 -14.21
C ASP A 77 -10.89 -0.05 -14.49
N LYS A 78 -9.57 -0.01 -14.55
CA LYS A 78 -8.73 -1.18 -14.74
C LYS A 78 -7.72 -1.30 -13.61
N MET A 79 -7.47 -2.53 -13.21
CA MET A 79 -6.38 -2.82 -12.30
C MET A 79 -5.05 -2.61 -13.01
N VAL A 80 -4.14 -1.83 -12.39
CA VAL A 80 -2.82 -1.54 -12.95
C VAL A 80 -1.76 -2.47 -12.36
N ASP A 81 -1.52 -2.36 -11.07
CA ASP A 81 -0.52 -3.14 -10.35
C ASP A 81 -0.78 -3.15 -8.85
N PHE A 82 0.15 -3.76 -8.11
CA PHE A 82 0.17 -3.73 -6.66
C PHE A 82 1.12 -2.63 -6.17
N ASP A 83 0.71 -1.92 -5.12
CA ASP A 83 1.60 -1.03 -4.37
C ASP A 83 2.47 -1.85 -3.41
N LEU A 84 3.63 -2.25 -3.88
CA LEU A 84 4.54 -3.11 -3.11
C LEU A 84 5.23 -2.39 -1.95
N GLU A 85 5.14 -1.08 -1.87
CA GLU A 85 5.63 -0.31 -0.72
C GLU A 85 4.77 -0.54 0.53
N HIS A 86 3.50 -0.91 0.36
CA HIS A 86 2.55 -1.12 1.45
C HIS A 86 1.95 -2.53 1.49
N CYS A 87 2.00 -3.29 0.40
CA CYS A 87 1.48 -4.65 0.35
C CYS A 87 2.17 -5.57 1.38
N LYS A 88 1.39 -6.27 2.19
CA LYS A 88 1.88 -7.21 3.22
C LYS A 88 1.94 -8.65 2.75
N GLY A 89 1.53 -8.94 1.52
CA GLY A 89 1.53 -10.32 1.01
C GLY A 89 0.57 -11.24 1.75
N CYS A 90 -0.58 -10.72 2.19
CA CYS A 90 -1.54 -11.51 2.99
C CYS A 90 -2.27 -12.60 2.20
N GLY A 91 -2.26 -12.53 0.86
CA GLY A 91 -2.86 -13.53 -0.02
C GLY A 91 -4.37 -13.40 -0.21
N ILE A 92 -5.03 -12.43 0.41
CA ILE A 92 -6.50 -12.27 0.29
C ILE A 92 -6.90 -12.00 -1.16
N CYS A 93 -6.17 -11.14 -1.87
CA CYS A 93 -6.45 -10.84 -3.28
C CYS A 93 -6.39 -12.09 -4.17
N ALA A 94 -5.42 -12.97 -3.94
CA ALA A 94 -5.30 -14.24 -4.66
C ALA A 94 -6.45 -15.19 -4.31
N GLN A 95 -6.85 -15.22 -3.04
CA GLN A 95 -7.92 -16.08 -2.56
C GLN A 95 -9.30 -15.70 -3.13
N VAL A 96 -9.58 -14.41 -3.26
CA VAL A 96 -10.89 -13.92 -3.73
C VAL A 96 -10.97 -13.76 -5.24
N CYS A 97 -9.87 -13.91 -5.97
CA CYS A 97 -9.89 -13.75 -7.42
C CYS A 97 -10.68 -14.86 -8.09
N PRO A 98 -11.80 -14.55 -8.79
CA PRO A 98 -12.64 -15.58 -9.42
C PRO A 98 -12.01 -16.20 -10.65
N ARG A 99 -10.96 -15.58 -11.18
CA ARG A 99 -10.27 -16.03 -12.39
C ARG A 99 -8.92 -16.68 -12.12
N ASP A 100 -8.55 -16.85 -10.86
CA ASP A 100 -7.22 -17.31 -10.44
C ASP A 100 -6.07 -16.56 -11.16
N ALA A 101 -6.26 -15.26 -11.33
CA ALA A 101 -5.31 -14.39 -12.03
C ALA A 101 -4.15 -13.91 -11.14
N ILE A 102 -4.22 -14.16 -9.84
CA ILE A 102 -3.21 -13.71 -8.88
C ILE A 102 -2.58 -14.93 -8.23
N GLU A 103 -1.28 -15.02 -8.33
CA GLU A 103 -0.47 -16.05 -7.72
C GLU A 103 0.45 -15.43 -6.66
N MET A 104 0.59 -16.09 -5.51
CA MET A 104 1.53 -15.67 -4.48
C MET A 104 2.88 -16.33 -4.71
N LEU A 105 3.92 -15.53 -4.85
CA LEU A 105 5.30 -16.01 -4.97
C LEU A 105 6.12 -15.62 -3.74
N ASN A 106 7.07 -16.48 -3.40
CA ASN A 106 8.05 -16.16 -2.37
C ASN A 106 8.82 -14.89 -2.75
N GLU A 107 8.97 -13.96 -1.81
CA GLU A 107 9.57 -12.64 -2.04
C GLU A 107 10.98 -12.73 -2.64
N ILE A 108 11.79 -13.67 -2.18
CA ILE A 108 13.16 -13.85 -2.68
C ILE A 108 13.15 -14.29 -4.15
N LYS A 109 12.26 -15.20 -4.52
CA LYS A 109 12.11 -15.64 -5.92
C LYS A 109 11.57 -14.52 -6.80
N ALA A 110 10.62 -13.76 -6.30
CA ALA A 110 10.03 -12.65 -7.04
C ALA A 110 11.05 -11.53 -7.31
N CYS A 111 11.90 -11.22 -6.35
CA CYS A 111 12.97 -10.23 -6.53
C CYS A 111 14.00 -10.65 -7.60
N LYS A 112 14.19 -11.94 -7.81
CA LYS A 112 15.10 -12.45 -8.85
C LYS A 112 14.52 -12.38 -10.26
N LEU A 113 13.20 -12.21 -10.39
CA LEU A 113 12.50 -12.08 -11.66
C LEU A 113 12.42 -10.64 -12.16
N GLU A 114 12.78 -9.67 -11.35
CA GLU A 114 12.85 -8.26 -11.71
C GLU A 114 14.16 -7.89 -12.41
#